data_6d00ea1fcfe7cb7908d42d81a46ebf10
#
_entry.id   6d00ea1fcfe7cb7908d42d81a46ebf10
#
_cell.length_a   1.000
_cell.length_b   1.000
_cell.length_c   1.000
_cell.angle_alpha   90.00
_cell.angle_beta   90.00
_cell.angle_gamma   90.00
#
_symmetry.space_group_name_H-M   'P 1'
#
loop_
_entity.id
_entity.type
_entity.pdbx_description
1 polymer ?
#
loop_
_entity_poly.entity_id
_entity_poly.type
_entity_poly.pdbx_seq_one_letter_code
_entity_poly.pdbx_strand_id
1 'polypeptide(L)'
;YKNTDEPTVIFLTGDHQPRIHDESMDSITNGEWRNWNDEEMMRRYEVPFLIWANYDIDKKTVEKTSMNYLQTILMETIDGELTGFQKFQQDLQKEIPVLTSNGYWGADGKFYSVDDKNSPYYDLIQEYAMLQYNDMTDYKNRVEDFFELKQ
;
A
#
# COMPACT_ATOMS: atom_id res chain seq x y z
N TYR A 1 -19.76 -19.05 -3.58
CA TYR A 1 -19.92 -17.67 -4.10
C TYR A 1 -19.97 -17.62 -5.63
N LYS A 2 -19.24 -18.46 -6.37
CA LYS A 2 -19.22 -18.46 -7.86
C LYS A 2 -20.61 -18.63 -8.50
N ASN A 3 -21.53 -19.26 -7.83
CA ASN A 3 -22.88 -19.60 -8.33
C ASN A 3 -23.99 -18.88 -7.55
N THR A 4 -23.69 -17.79 -6.88
CA THR A 4 -24.70 -16.93 -6.23
C THR A 4 -25.08 -15.79 -7.17
N ASP A 5 -26.35 -15.39 -7.15
CA ASP A 5 -26.84 -14.23 -7.92
C ASP A 5 -26.47 -12.90 -7.25
N GLU A 6 -26.00 -12.94 -6.01
CA GLU A 6 -25.57 -11.76 -5.25
C GLU A 6 -24.17 -11.34 -5.70
N PRO A 7 -23.97 -10.10 -6.18
CA PRO A 7 -22.64 -9.59 -6.52
C PRO A 7 -21.71 -9.69 -5.32
N THR A 8 -20.63 -10.46 -5.49
CA THR A 8 -19.71 -10.77 -4.40
C THR A 8 -18.27 -10.50 -4.85
N VAL A 9 -17.55 -9.75 -4.02
CA VAL A 9 -16.11 -9.51 -4.18
C VAL A 9 -15.36 -10.15 -3.01
N ILE A 10 -14.28 -10.84 -3.30
CA ILE A 10 -13.36 -11.37 -2.30
C ILE A 10 -12.03 -10.66 -2.47
N PHE A 11 -11.62 -9.94 -1.43
CA PHE A 11 -10.30 -9.36 -1.31
C PHE A 11 -9.48 -10.19 -0.33
N LEU A 12 -8.33 -10.66 -0.76
CA LEU A 12 -7.43 -11.48 0.04
C LEU A 12 -6.04 -10.87 0.01
N THR A 13 -5.44 -10.69 1.20
CA THR A 13 -4.06 -10.23 1.34
C THR A 13 -3.39 -10.93 2.51
N GLY A 14 -2.08 -11.09 2.45
CA GLY A 14 -1.28 -11.39 3.63
C GLY A 14 -1.17 -10.14 4.52
N ASP A 15 -1.21 -10.33 5.82
CA ASP A 15 -0.97 -9.25 6.81
C ASP A 15 0.54 -9.04 7.04
N HIS A 16 1.30 -10.12 7.04
CA HIS A 16 2.76 -10.14 7.16
C HIS A 16 3.32 -11.52 6.75
N GLN A 17 4.61 -11.60 6.55
CA GLN A 17 5.29 -12.87 6.42
C GLN A 17 5.43 -13.57 7.79
N PRO A 18 5.51 -14.91 7.85
CA PRO A 18 5.76 -15.62 9.09
C PRO A 18 7.11 -15.21 9.68
N ARG A 19 7.19 -15.20 11.01
CA ARG A 19 8.47 -14.99 11.68
C ARG A 19 9.39 -16.18 11.41
N ILE A 20 10.46 -15.92 10.68
CA ILE A 20 11.48 -16.93 10.34
C ILE A 20 12.65 -16.79 11.33
N HIS A 21 13.10 -17.90 11.88
CA HIS A 21 14.29 -17.94 12.74
C HIS A 21 15.55 -17.62 11.93
N ASP A 22 16.53 -16.98 12.57
CA ASP A 22 17.78 -16.56 11.95
C ASP A 22 18.51 -17.71 11.24
N GLU A 23 18.55 -18.89 11.83
CA GLU A 23 19.14 -20.09 11.22
C GLU A 23 18.46 -20.48 9.90
N SER A 24 17.14 -20.34 9.84
CA SER A 24 16.37 -20.58 8.59
C SER A 24 16.63 -19.49 7.57
N MET A 25 16.73 -18.23 8.00
CA MET A 25 17.13 -17.12 7.13
C MET A 25 18.55 -17.33 6.59
N ASP A 26 19.49 -17.73 7.42
CA ASP A 26 20.84 -18.07 6.99
C ASP A 26 20.84 -19.20 5.94
N SER A 27 20.01 -20.21 6.13
CA SER A 27 19.89 -21.31 5.15
C SER A 27 19.30 -20.88 3.82
N ILE A 28 18.29 -20.00 3.83
CA ILE A 28 17.62 -19.52 2.60
C ILE A 28 18.50 -18.51 1.83
N THR A 29 19.23 -17.68 2.54
CA THR A 29 19.99 -16.56 1.95
C THR A 29 21.51 -16.77 1.96
N ASN A 30 22.00 -17.94 2.40
CA ASN A 30 23.43 -18.20 2.66
C ASN A 30 24.07 -17.15 3.62
N GLY A 31 23.29 -16.66 4.59
CA GLY A 31 23.70 -15.64 5.55
C GLY A 31 23.77 -14.21 5.01
N GLU A 32 23.48 -13.98 3.74
CA GLU A 32 23.55 -12.66 3.09
C GLU A 32 22.63 -11.62 3.71
N TRP A 33 21.47 -12.06 4.26
CA TRP A 33 20.47 -11.14 4.84
C TRP A 33 21.01 -10.27 5.98
N ARG A 34 22.11 -10.68 6.63
CA ARG A 34 22.75 -9.92 7.72
C ARG A 34 23.43 -8.65 7.24
N ASN A 35 23.70 -8.56 5.93
CA ASN A 35 24.34 -7.43 5.28
C ASN A 35 23.37 -6.65 4.39
N TRP A 36 22.08 -7.01 4.38
CA TRP A 36 21.10 -6.30 3.57
C TRP A 36 20.96 -4.84 4.04
N ASN A 37 20.93 -3.95 3.08
CA ASN A 37 20.55 -2.57 3.31
C ASN A 37 19.03 -2.44 3.52
N ASP A 38 18.53 -1.24 3.79
CA ASP A 38 17.12 -0.99 4.07
C ASP A 38 16.21 -1.40 2.90
N GLU A 39 16.61 -1.16 1.67
CA GLU A 39 15.88 -1.57 0.47
C GLU A 39 15.78 -3.09 0.35
N GLU A 40 16.88 -3.79 0.53
CA GLU A 40 16.91 -5.26 0.47
C GLU A 40 16.09 -5.88 1.61
N MET A 41 16.12 -5.26 2.79
CA MET A 41 15.35 -5.71 3.95
C MET A 41 13.83 -5.65 3.71
N MET A 42 13.37 -4.78 2.80
CA MET A 42 11.95 -4.68 2.44
C MET A 42 11.36 -5.99 1.88
N ARG A 43 12.20 -6.88 1.31
CA ARG A 43 11.76 -8.22 0.85
C ARG A 43 11.10 -9.05 1.95
N ARG A 44 11.39 -8.78 3.22
CA ARG A 44 10.78 -9.47 4.36
C ARG A 44 9.35 -9.03 4.66
N TYR A 45 8.89 -7.98 4.01
CA TYR A 45 7.56 -7.41 4.22
C TYR A 45 6.64 -7.61 2.99
N GLU A 46 7.14 -8.25 1.94
CA GLU A 46 6.36 -8.50 0.74
C GLU A 46 5.33 -9.62 1.00
N VAL A 47 4.07 -9.33 0.71
CA VAL A 47 2.96 -10.28 0.79
C VAL A 47 2.10 -10.16 -0.47
N PRO A 48 1.49 -11.27 -0.95
CA PRO A 48 0.60 -11.22 -2.10
C PRO A 48 -0.76 -10.64 -1.72
N PHE A 49 -1.46 -10.09 -2.71
CA PHE A 49 -2.88 -9.83 -2.62
C PHE A 49 -3.63 -10.33 -3.86
N LEU A 50 -4.93 -10.54 -3.72
CA LEU A 50 -5.82 -10.98 -4.79
C LEU A 50 -7.18 -10.31 -4.62
N ILE A 51 -7.73 -9.81 -5.73
CA ILE A 51 -9.13 -9.39 -5.82
C ILE A 51 -9.82 -10.34 -6.79
N TRP A 52 -10.94 -10.91 -6.34
CA TRP A 52 -11.77 -11.79 -7.14
C TRP A 52 -13.23 -11.36 -7.01
N ALA A 53 -13.98 -11.41 -8.11
CA ALA A 53 -15.41 -11.20 -8.11
C ALA A 53 -16.14 -12.35 -8.84
N ASN A 54 -17.43 -12.55 -8.50
CA ASN A 54 -18.30 -13.49 -9.22
C ASN A 54 -18.98 -12.84 -10.43
N TYR A 55 -18.58 -11.64 -10.79
CA TYR A 55 -18.99 -10.88 -11.98
C TYR A 55 -17.74 -10.37 -12.71
N ASP A 56 -17.91 -9.81 -13.90
CA ASP A 56 -16.79 -9.32 -14.70
C ASP A 56 -16.15 -8.08 -14.07
N ILE A 57 -14.86 -8.18 -13.81
CA ILE A 57 -13.97 -7.09 -13.40
C ILE A 57 -12.73 -7.08 -14.30
N ASP A 58 -12.12 -5.93 -14.46
CA ASP A 58 -10.88 -5.79 -15.22
C ASP A 58 -9.75 -6.63 -14.62
N LYS A 59 -9.14 -7.48 -15.45
CA LYS A 59 -7.99 -8.29 -15.04
C LYS A 59 -6.73 -7.45 -15.10
N LYS A 60 -6.15 -7.18 -13.95
CA LYS A 60 -4.90 -6.43 -13.81
C LYS A 60 -3.88 -7.26 -13.03
N THR A 61 -2.60 -7.09 -13.40
CA THR A 61 -1.48 -7.51 -12.56
C THR A 61 -0.81 -6.27 -12.01
N VAL A 62 -0.69 -6.19 -10.70
CA VAL A 62 0.04 -5.13 -10.00
C VAL A 62 1.34 -5.73 -9.51
N GLU A 63 2.46 -5.33 -10.12
CA GLU A 63 3.77 -5.92 -9.80
C GLU A 63 4.22 -5.57 -8.39
N LYS A 64 4.07 -4.30 -8.01
CA LYS A 64 4.42 -3.79 -6.68
C LYS A 64 3.44 -2.71 -6.26
N THR A 65 3.04 -2.76 -5.01
CA THR A 65 2.25 -1.72 -4.34
C THR A 65 2.46 -1.82 -2.83
N SER A 66 1.85 -0.95 -2.07
CA SER A 66 1.86 -1.03 -0.62
C SER A 66 0.45 -1.14 -0.04
N MET A 67 0.39 -1.64 1.17
CA MET A 67 -0.87 -2.02 1.83
C MET A 67 -1.81 -0.83 2.01
N ASN A 68 -1.29 0.37 2.20
CA ASN A 68 -2.06 1.61 2.32
C ASN A 68 -2.85 1.98 1.06
N TYR A 69 -2.49 1.48 -0.14
CA TYR A 69 -3.23 1.71 -1.38
C TYR A 69 -4.27 0.64 -1.69
N LEU A 70 -4.27 -0.49 -0.97
CA LEU A 70 -5.09 -1.65 -1.34
C LEU A 70 -6.59 -1.38 -1.29
N GLN A 71 -7.05 -0.54 -0.36
CA GLN A 71 -8.46 -0.15 -0.32
C GLN A 71 -8.85 0.67 -1.55
N THR A 72 -8.01 1.60 -1.97
CA THR A 72 -8.24 2.41 -3.18
C THR A 72 -8.23 1.52 -4.42
N ILE A 73 -7.26 0.61 -4.56
CA ILE A 73 -7.19 -0.37 -5.64
C ILE A 73 -8.43 -1.26 -5.69
N LEU A 74 -8.94 -1.69 -4.53
CA LEU A 74 -10.19 -2.45 -4.45
C LEU A 74 -11.37 -1.64 -4.99
N MET A 75 -11.54 -0.40 -4.53
CA MET A 75 -12.63 0.47 -4.97
C MET A 75 -12.56 0.75 -6.48
N GLU A 76 -11.38 1.02 -7.01
CA GLU A 76 -11.16 1.16 -8.47
C GLU A 76 -11.55 -0.11 -9.23
N THR A 77 -11.18 -1.27 -8.70
CA THR A 77 -11.42 -2.57 -9.37
C THR A 77 -12.91 -2.90 -9.50
N ILE A 78 -13.72 -2.39 -8.57
CA ILE A 78 -15.19 -2.62 -8.55
C ILE A 78 -15.99 -1.41 -9.03
N ASP A 79 -15.36 -0.44 -9.65
CA ASP A 79 -15.97 0.84 -10.08
C ASP A 79 -16.69 1.57 -8.93
N GLY A 80 -16.15 1.46 -7.71
CA GLY A 80 -16.69 2.12 -6.53
C GLY A 80 -16.37 3.62 -6.50
N GLU A 81 -17.21 4.38 -5.82
CA GLU A 81 -16.97 5.80 -5.61
C GLU A 81 -15.78 6.00 -4.66
N LEU A 82 -14.90 6.94 -4.99
CA LEU A 82 -13.71 7.26 -4.21
C LEU A 82 -13.91 8.52 -3.37
N THR A 83 -13.47 8.46 -2.12
CA THR A 83 -13.33 9.64 -1.25
C THR A 83 -12.25 10.60 -1.79
N GLY A 84 -12.19 11.82 -1.24
CA GLY A 84 -11.11 12.76 -1.53
C GLY A 84 -9.72 12.17 -1.20
N PHE A 85 -9.61 11.48 -0.06
CA PHE A 85 -8.38 10.82 0.36
C PHE A 85 -7.96 9.70 -0.59
N GLN A 86 -8.89 8.88 -1.06
CA GLN A 86 -8.59 7.82 -2.03
C GLN A 86 -8.16 8.39 -3.40
N LYS A 87 -8.74 9.52 -3.85
CA LYS A 87 -8.29 10.23 -5.05
C LYS A 87 -6.86 10.78 -4.86
N PHE A 88 -6.57 11.35 -3.70
CA PHE A 88 -5.20 11.73 -3.35
C PHE A 88 -4.26 10.52 -3.38
N GLN A 89 -4.66 9.37 -2.84
CA GLN A 89 -3.86 8.14 -2.88
C GLN A 89 -3.62 7.62 -4.30
N GLN A 90 -4.57 7.78 -5.22
CA GLN A 90 -4.36 7.46 -6.65
C GLN A 90 -3.24 8.31 -7.27
N ASP A 91 -3.20 9.60 -6.96
CA ASP A 91 -2.16 10.50 -7.47
C ASP A 91 -0.83 10.26 -6.76
N LEU A 92 -0.85 10.04 -5.45
CA LEU A 92 0.33 9.66 -4.67
C LEU A 92 0.97 8.37 -5.21
N GLN A 93 0.19 7.35 -5.54
CA GLN A 93 0.69 6.07 -6.04
C GLN A 93 1.41 6.18 -7.40
N LYS A 94 1.04 7.17 -8.23
CA LYS A 94 1.74 7.44 -9.50
C LYS A 94 3.17 7.92 -9.27
N GLU A 95 3.36 8.73 -8.24
CA GLU A 95 4.65 9.30 -7.86
C GLU A 95 5.44 8.39 -6.90
N ILE A 96 4.74 7.69 -6.03
CA ILE A 96 5.30 6.82 -4.99
C ILE A 96 4.54 5.49 -5.01
N PRO A 97 4.85 4.58 -5.94
CA PRO A 97 4.11 3.33 -6.10
C PRO A 97 4.19 2.38 -4.91
N VAL A 98 5.23 2.50 -4.09
CA VAL A 98 5.38 1.71 -2.85
C VAL A 98 5.81 2.63 -1.72
N LEU A 99 5.02 2.67 -0.66
CA LEU A 99 5.27 3.46 0.55
C LEU A 99 5.11 2.61 1.80
N THR A 100 6.12 2.61 2.65
CA THR A 100 6.14 1.91 3.93
C THR A 100 6.63 2.83 5.05
N SER A 101 6.60 2.34 6.28
CA SER A 101 7.16 3.08 7.44
C SER A 101 8.68 3.24 7.40
N ASN A 102 9.38 2.41 6.62
CA ASN A 102 10.84 2.39 6.60
C ASN A 102 11.43 3.13 5.40
N GLY A 103 10.67 3.23 4.32
CA GLY A 103 11.10 3.86 3.09
C GLY A 103 10.09 3.66 1.96
N TYR A 104 10.41 4.19 0.80
CA TYR A 104 9.52 4.15 -0.36
C TYR A 104 10.30 4.13 -1.66
N TRP A 105 9.64 3.65 -2.72
CA TRP A 105 10.15 3.77 -4.09
C TRP A 105 9.41 4.90 -4.79
N GLY A 106 10.19 5.81 -5.36
CA GLY A 106 9.65 6.84 -6.24
C GLY A 106 9.35 6.31 -7.65
N ALA A 107 8.62 7.10 -8.44
CA ALA A 107 8.37 6.80 -9.86
C ALA A 107 9.64 6.72 -10.70
N ASP A 108 10.76 7.29 -10.21
CA ASP A 108 12.09 7.17 -10.79
C ASP A 108 12.77 5.81 -10.54
N GLY A 109 12.09 4.90 -9.83
CA GLY A 109 12.55 3.55 -9.51
C GLY A 109 13.59 3.49 -8.39
N LYS A 110 13.88 4.59 -7.69
CA LYS A 110 14.85 4.62 -6.60
C LYS A 110 14.17 4.46 -5.25
N PHE A 111 14.90 3.85 -4.32
CA PHE A 111 14.50 3.76 -2.93
C PHE A 111 14.98 4.99 -2.14
N TYR A 112 14.11 5.50 -1.28
CA TYR A 112 14.36 6.63 -0.39
C TYR A 112 13.93 6.28 1.03
N SER A 113 14.67 6.76 2.02
CA SER A 113 14.20 6.77 3.41
C SER A 113 13.05 7.78 3.58
N VAL A 114 12.13 7.51 4.49
CA VAL A 114 11.05 8.45 4.83
C VAL A 114 11.57 9.77 5.41
N ASP A 115 12.79 9.76 5.96
CA ASP A 115 13.44 10.93 6.58
C ASP A 115 14.36 11.68 5.61
N ASP A 116 14.50 11.21 4.35
CA ASP A 116 15.38 11.86 3.37
C ASP A 116 14.78 13.16 2.86
N LYS A 117 15.21 14.28 3.49
CA LYS A 117 14.78 15.64 3.13
C LYS A 117 15.26 16.11 1.75
N ASN A 118 16.20 15.39 1.13
CA ASN A 118 16.69 15.70 -0.21
C ASN A 118 15.95 14.92 -1.30
N SER A 119 15.07 14.02 -0.92
CA SER A 119 14.23 13.30 -1.87
C SER A 119 13.33 14.28 -2.64
N PRO A 120 13.16 14.11 -3.97
CA PRO A 120 12.20 14.91 -4.76
C PRO A 120 10.74 14.69 -4.32
N TYR A 121 10.45 13.66 -3.54
CA TYR A 121 9.12 13.30 -3.05
C TYR A 121 8.89 13.68 -1.58
N TYR A 122 9.86 14.34 -0.92
CA TYR A 122 9.77 14.60 0.53
C TYR A 122 8.50 15.38 0.92
N ASP A 123 8.18 16.45 0.18
CA ASP A 123 7.00 17.27 0.47
C ASP A 123 5.70 16.45 0.34
N LEU A 124 5.63 15.56 -0.65
CA LEU A 124 4.48 14.68 -0.86
C LEU A 124 4.32 13.64 0.27
N ILE A 125 5.43 13.13 0.80
CA ILE A 125 5.44 12.27 2.00
C ILE A 125 4.94 13.03 3.23
N GLN A 126 5.35 14.29 3.41
CA GLN A 126 4.86 15.12 4.52
C GLN A 126 3.37 15.42 4.39
N GLU A 127 2.88 15.69 3.18
CA GLU A 127 1.45 15.89 2.92
C GLU A 127 0.65 14.62 3.27
N TYR A 128 1.10 13.46 2.82
CA TYR A 128 0.48 12.18 3.17
C TYR A 128 0.45 11.96 4.69
N ALA A 129 1.56 12.21 5.39
CA ALA A 129 1.64 12.08 6.84
C ALA A 129 0.68 13.04 7.58
N MET A 130 0.52 14.27 7.08
CA MET A 130 -0.45 15.22 7.63
C MET A 130 -1.90 14.74 7.43
N LEU A 131 -2.22 14.20 6.26
CA LEU A 131 -3.55 13.66 5.99
C LEU A 131 -3.84 12.45 6.87
N GLN A 132 -2.89 11.53 7.04
CA GLN A 132 -3.04 10.41 7.96
C GLN A 132 -3.23 10.87 9.41
N TYR A 133 -2.47 11.87 9.84
CA TYR A 133 -2.64 12.45 11.19
C TYR A 133 -4.03 13.05 11.37
N ASN A 134 -4.53 13.80 10.38
CA ASN A 134 -5.86 14.38 10.41
C ASN A 134 -6.96 13.31 10.46
N ASP A 135 -6.83 12.24 9.67
CA ASP A 135 -7.81 11.15 9.67
C ASP A 135 -7.82 10.35 10.99
N MET A 136 -6.64 9.98 11.47
CA MET A 136 -6.50 8.97 12.53
C MET A 136 -6.35 9.54 13.93
N THR A 137 -5.97 10.82 14.08
CA THR A 137 -5.55 11.38 15.37
C THR A 137 -6.24 12.69 15.70
N ASP A 138 -6.42 13.59 14.74
CA ASP A 138 -6.99 14.92 14.98
C ASP A 138 -8.52 14.94 14.85
N TYR A 139 -9.19 14.16 15.67
CA TYR A 139 -10.66 13.97 15.63
C TYR A 139 -11.46 15.28 15.73
N LYS A 140 -10.87 16.35 16.29
CA LYS A 140 -11.55 17.63 16.43
C LYS A 140 -11.56 18.48 15.16
N ASN A 141 -10.53 18.29 14.34
CA ASN A 141 -10.32 19.06 13.11
C ASN A 141 -10.31 18.15 11.87
N ARG A 142 -10.81 16.92 12.02
CA ARG A 142 -10.92 15.97 10.91
C ARG A 142 -11.79 16.56 9.79
N VAL A 143 -11.26 16.54 8.57
CA VAL A 143 -11.98 17.06 7.40
C VAL A 143 -12.87 15.95 6.85
N GLU A 144 -14.04 15.75 7.45
CA GLU A 144 -14.98 14.65 7.15
C GLU A 144 -15.24 14.48 5.64
N ASP A 145 -15.60 15.55 4.94
CA ASP A 145 -15.89 15.54 3.50
C ASP A 145 -14.73 15.04 2.61
N PHE A 146 -13.52 14.97 3.17
CA PHE A 146 -12.36 14.47 2.44
C PHE A 146 -12.16 12.97 2.61
N PHE A 147 -12.53 12.43 3.77
CA PHE A 147 -12.33 11.03 4.13
C PHE A 147 -13.58 10.17 3.96
N GLU A 148 -14.74 10.79 3.79
CA GLU A 148 -16.01 10.10 3.67
C GLU A 148 -16.71 10.41 2.35
N LEU A 149 -17.54 9.47 1.88
CA LEU A 149 -18.43 9.71 0.76
C LEU A 149 -19.61 10.55 1.23
N LYS A 150 -19.98 11.57 0.44
CA LYS A 150 -21.21 12.33 0.71
C LYS A 150 -22.42 11.43 0.52
N GLN A 151 -23.24 11.35 1.56
CA GLN A 151 -24.52 10.66 1.49
C GLN A 151 -25.52 11.45 0.65
#